data_b9cf6b23e181620a8252850abbd04536
#
_entry.id   b9cf6b23e181620a8252850abbd04536
#
_cell.length_a   1.000
_cell.length_b   1.000
_cell.length_c   1.000
_cell.angle_alpha   90.00
_cell.angle_beta   90.00
_cell.angle_gamma   90.00
#
_symmetry.space_group_name_H-M   'P 1'
#
loop_
_entity.id
_entity.type
_entity.pdbx_description
1 polymer ?
#
loop_
_entity_poly.entity_id
_entity_poly.type
_entity_poly.pdbx_seq_one_letter_code
_entity_poly.pdbx_strand_id
1 'polypeptide(L)'
;ALSAYQSYTLNELDEFFRKSPPVYNMVGISGSGGSNIAKPNIGTLTAYHLAKIFQVENFNISIVKFGSRKRTSVSGSVDFGETINSIPFKLVDDSCFNKTISYLTFNESIHKYIDEHYVVSIPTSKRLVFCKSKVEADHILMRDSNNIEVEVIYSCLNGKPFDEIIPEHYVICRENGTVSKSFPKYTDKDYEITSSDVTDLNQRLLNSKDFSEPWGRCLKYSIAEAISFFCDKKIEDAFDIIHKYSEHT
;
A
#
# COMPACT_ATOMS: atom_id res chain seq x y z
N ALA A 1 -4.23 30.76 5.24
CA ALA A 1 -3.27 29.65 5.14
C ALA A 1 -3.23 29.06 3.72
N LEU A 2 -4.37 28.71 3.12
CA LEU A 2 -4.46 28.23 1.72
C LEU A 2 -3.87 29.22 0.68
N SER A 3 -3.98 30.54 0.93
CA SER A 3 -3.44 31.57 0.04
C SER A 3 -1.91 31.62 0.01
N ALA A 4 -1.23 31.19 1.04
CA ALA A 4 0.23 31.16 1.08
C ALA A 4 0.82 30.03 0.21
N TYR A 5 0.11 28.91 0.09
CA TYR A 5 0.54 27.77 -0.72
C TYR A 5 0.43 27.98 -2.22
N GLN A 6 -0.52 28.79 -2.66
CA GLN A 6 -0.69 29.13 -4.08
C GLN A 6 0.49 29.93 -4.66
N SER A 7 1.39 30.43 -3.80
CA SER A 7 2.56 31.19 -4.22
C SER A 7 3.83 30.37 -4.46
N TYR A 8 3.86 29.08 -4.05
CA TYR A 8 5.03 28.22 -4.25
C TYR A 8 4.92 27.45 -5.57
N THR A 9 6.02 27.38 -6.30
CA THR A 9 6.14 26.51 -7.46
C THR A 9 6.28 25.04 -7.00
N LEU A 10 5.91 24.08 -7.86
CA LEU A 10 6.10 22.64 -7.57
C LEU A 10 7.55 22.30 -7.22
N ASN A 11 8.52 22.98 -7.85
CA ASN A 11 9.94 22.78 -7.58
C ASN A 11 10.36 23.29 -6.20
N GLU A 12 9.81 24.40 -5.72
CA GLU A 12 10.11 24.94 -4.38
C GLU A 12 9.50 24.06 -3.29
N LEU A 13 8.31 23.49 -3.53
CA LEU A 13 7.69 22.54 -2.63
C LEU A 13 8.49 21.22 -2.59
N ASP A 14 8.90 20.70 -3.73
CA ASP A 14 9.77 19.53 -3.83
C ASP A 14 11.11 19.75 -3.10
N GLU A 15 11.70 20.92 -3.24
CA GLU A 15 12.97 21.27 -2.57
C GLU A 15 12.77 21.40 -1.04
N PHE A 16 11.67 21.97 -0.61
CA PHE A 16 11.31 22.04 0.82
C PHE A 16 11.19 20.63 1.44
N PHE A 17 10.47 19.71 0.77
CA PHE A 17 10.31 18.35 1.24
C PHE A 17 11.58 17.50 1.17
N ARG A 18 12.46 17.77 0.23
CA ARG A 18 13.79 17.12 0.15
C ARG A 18 14.75 17.56 1.28
N LYS A 19 14.59 18.78 1.79
CA LYS A 19 15.44 19.35 2.84
C LYS A 19 14.95 19.04 4.25
N SER A 20 13.68 18.69 4.43
CA SER A 20 13.15 18.31 5.73
C SER A 20 13.39 16.81 5.94
N PRO A 21 14.33 16.40 6.80
CA PRO A 21 14.45 14.98 7.12
C PRO A 21 13.12 14.50 7.69
N PRO A 22 12.63 13.34 7.29
CA PRO A 22 11.39 12.80 7.84
C PRO A 22 11.57 12.64 9.35
N VAL A 23 10.73 13.30 10.14
CA VAL A 23 10.74 13.21 11.60
C VAL A 23 10.40 11.79 12.05
N TYR A 24 9.80 11.00 11.15
CA TYR A 24 9.44 9.60 11.32
C TYR A 24 9.89 8.78 10.11
N ASN A 25 10.20 7.50 10.34
CA ASN A 25 10.42 6.54 9.25
C ASN A 25 9.07 6.27 8.57
N MET A 26 8.70 7.08 7.62
CA MET A 26 7.46 6.92 6.87
C MET A 26 7.72 6.12 5.60
N VAL A 27 6.90 5.11 5.38
CA VAL A 27 6.93 4.30 4.17
C VAL A 27 5.58 4.31 3.47
N GLY A 28 5.59 4.21 2.16
CA GLY A 28 4.39 4.38 1.35
C GLY A 28 3.94 3.08 0.67
N ILE A 29 2.63 2.84 0.64
CA ILE A 29 2.01 1.81 -0.20
C ILE A 29 1.08 2.48 -1.19
N SER A 30 1.23 2.17 -2.47
CA SER A 30 0.35 2.67 -3.53
C SER A 30 -0.04 1.57 -4.51
N GLY A 31 -1.13 1.80 -5.24
CA GLY A 31 -1.51 1.01 -6.41
C GLY A 31 -1.58 1.91 -7.63
N SER A 32 -1.49 1.34 -8.81
CA SER A 32 -1.59 2.08 -10.07
C SER A 32 -3.01 2.51 -10.43
N GLY A 33 -3.99 2.08 -9.66
CA GLY A 33 -5.42 2.41 -9.81
C GLY A 33 -6.17 1.58 -10.85
N GLY A 34 -7.36 1.11 -10.45
CA GLY A 34 -8.39 0.60 -11.35
C GLY A 34 -8.09 -0.71 -12.09
N SER A 35 -8.28 -1.84 -11.42
CA SER A 35 -8.61 -3.07 -12.15
C SER A 35 -10.12 -3.10 -12.39
N ASN A 36 -10.54 -3.51 -13.60
CA ASN A 36 -11.97 -3.75 -13.88
C ASN A 36 -12.47 -5.11 -13.34
N ILE A 37 -11.77 -5.66 -12.36
CA ILE A 37 -12.04 -6.95 -11.74
C ILE A 37 -12.58 -6.70 -10.34
N ALA A 38 -13.64 -7.42 -9.95
CA ALA A 38 -14.12 -7.42 -8.57
C ALA A 38 -13.03 -8.05 -7.69
N LYS A 39 -12.54 -7.29 -6.70
CA LYS A 39 -11.50 -7.72 -5.78
C LYS A 39 -11.56 -6.93 -4.46
N PRO A 40 -11.06 -7.50 -3.36
CA PRO A 40 -10.91 -6.75 -2.11
C PRO A 40 -9.85 -5.66 -2.22
N ASN A 41 -9.87 -4.72 -1.30
CA ASN A 41 -8.90 -3.61 -1.22
C ASN A 41 -7.56 -4.05 -0.58
N ILE A 42 -6.88 -5.03 -1.21
CA ILE A 42 -5.66 -5.65 -0.66
C ILE A 42 -4.62 -4.61 -0.24
N GLY A 43 -4.34 -3.61 -1.07
CA GLY A 43 -3.35 -2.59 -0.73
C GLY A 43 -3.71 -1.78 0.53
N THR A 44 -5.00 -1.50 0.78
CA THR A 44 -5.45 -0.81 2.01
C THR A 44 -5.41 -1.76 3.20
N LEU A 45 -5.82 -3.02 3.02
CA LEU A 45 -5.72 -4.07 4.02
C LEU A 45 -4.25 -4.32 4.40
N THR A 46 -3.35 -4.35 3.43
CA THR A 46 -1.90 -4.47 3.68
C THR A 46 -1.41 -3.34 4.57
N ALA A 47 -1.74 -2.08 4.25
CA ALA A 47 -1.34 -0.93 5.05
C ALA A 47 -1.90 -1.00 6.48
N TYR A 48 -3.14 -1.41 6.64
CA TYR A 48 -3.80 -1.58 7.93
C TYR A 48 -3.13 -2.65 8.80
N HIS A 49 -2.91 -3.86 8.26
CA HIS A 49 -2.28 -4.94 9.02
C HIS A 49 -0.82 -4.64 9.34
N LEU A 50 -0.08 -4.02 8.40
CA LEU A 50 1.28 -3.56 8.67
C LEU A 50 1.36 -2.56 9.82
N ALA A 51 0.43 -1.59 9.87
CA ALA A 51 0.40 -0.62 10.96
C ALA A 51 0.22 -1.32 12.32
N LYS A 52 -0.62 -2.34 12.39
CA LYS A 52 -0.80 -3.18 13.59
C LYS A 52 0.45 -4.02 13.91
N ILE A 53 1.02 -4.68 12.91
CA ILE A 53 2.22 -5.51 13.09
C ILE A 53 3.37 -4.64 13.59
N PHE A 54 3.58 -3.48 12.98
CA PHE A 54 4.68 -2.58 13.37
C PHE A 54 4.51 -2.02 14.78
N GLN A 55 3.28 -1.79 15.20
CA GLN A 55 2.99 -1.41 16.59
C GLN A 55 3.31 -2.55 17.57
N VAL A 56 2.90 -3.78 17.30
CA VAL A 56 3.14 -4.95 18.16
C VAL A 56 4.62 -5.30 18.21
N GLU A 57 5.30 -5.30 17.08
CA GLU A 57 6.73 -5.63 16.95
C GLU A 57 7.65 -4.45 17.31
N ASN A 58 7.10 -3.30 17.73
CA ASN A 58 7.85 -2.08 18.05
C ASN A 58 8.76 -1.57 16.93
N PHE A 59 8.36 -1.75 15.66
CA PHE A 59 9.05 -1.12 14.55
C PHE A 59 8.74 0.39 14.53
N ASN A 60 9.78 1.20 14.54
CA ASN A 60 9.63 2.65 14.40
C ASN A 60 9.42 3.05 12.93
N ILE A 61 8.37 2.48 12.32
CA ILE A 61 7.99 2.70 10.92
C ILE A 61 6.50 3.03 10.86
N SER A 62 6.17 4.10 10.16
CA SER A 62 4.81 4.56 9.96
C SER A 62 4.35 4.34 8.52
N ILE A 63 3.14 3.84 8.33
CA ILE A 63 2.59 3.47 7.02
C ILE A 63 1.67 4.56 6.49
N VAL A 64 1.90 4.96 5.24
CA VAL A 64 1.03 5.84 4.45
C VAL A 64 0.51 5.07 3.25
N LYS A 65 -0.80 4.97 3.10
CA LYS A 65 -1.44 4.39 1.92
C LYS A 65 -1.90 5.50 0.98
N PHE A 66 -1.35 5.51 -0.22
CA PHE A 66 -1.82 6.37 -1.29
C PHE A 66 -3.02 5.72 -1.98
N GLY A 67 -4.11 6.45 -2.11
CA GLY A 67 -5.34 5.90 -2.67
C GLY A 67 -6.27 6.96 -3.24
N SER A 68 -7.40 6.51 -3.76
CA SER A 68 -8.47 7.38 -4.27
C SER A 68 -9.83 6.81 -3.91
N ARG A 69 -10.85 7.65 -4.06
CA ARG A 69 -12.23 7.18 -4.05
C ARG A 69 -12.52 6.29 -5.26
N LYS A 70 -13.61 5.57 -5.20
CA LYS A 70 -14.07 4.68 -6.26
C LYS A 70 -14.03 5.36 -7.63
N ARG A 71 -13.43 4.66 -8.59
CA ARG A 71 -13.44 5.05 -10.02
C ARG A 71 -13.97 3.92 -10.89
N THR A 72 -13.20 2.85 -11.06
CA THR A 72 -13.54 1.68 -11.89
C THR A 72 -13.71 0.41 -11.06
N SER A 73 -13.26 0.39 -9.82
CA SER A 73 -13.42 -0.71 -8.86
C SER A 73 -14.76 -0.61 -8.13
N VAL A 74 -15.17 -1.70 -7.48
CA VAL A 74 -16.38 -1.75 -6.64
C VAL A 74 -16.27 -0.80 -5.44
N SER A 75 -15.06 -0.69 -4.85
CA SER A 75 -14.77 0.20 -3.72
C SER A 75 -13.38 0.82 -3.92
N GLY A 76 -13.26 2.13 -3.67
CA GLY A 76 -11.97 2.82 -3.65
C GLY A 76 -11.24 2.61 -2.32
N SER A 77 -9.95 2.90 -2.30
CA SER A 77 -9.15 2.80 -1.07
C SER A 77 -9.66 3.74 0.02
N VAL A 78 -10.09 4.94 -0.35
CA VAL A 78 -10.65 5.94 0.58
C VAL A 78 -12.02 5.47 1.10
N ASP A 79 -12.91 5.03 0.20
CA ASP A 79 -14.25 4.58 0.58
C ASP A 79 -14.18 3.40 1.57
N PHE A 80 -13.25 2.48 1.35
CA PHE A 80 -13.04 1.37 2.28
C PHE A 80 -12.37 1.85 3.58
N GLY A 81 -11.36 2.73 3.50
CA GLY A 81 -10.66 3.28 4.67
C GLY A 81 -11.62 3.95 5.66
N GLU A 82 -12.62 4.68 5.17
CA GLU A 82 -13.64 5.34 5.99
C GLU A 82 -14.54 4.35 6.75
N THR A 83 -14.56 3.07 6.38
CA THR A 83 -15.31 2.02 7.11
C THR A 83 -14.51 1.36 8.23
N ILE A 84 -13.22 1.67 8.36
CA ILE A 84 -12.33 1.07 9.35
C ILE A 84 -12.45 1.81 10.68
N ASN A 85 -13.05 1.16 11.68
CA ASN A 85 -13.30 1.74 13.00
C ASN A 85 -12.35 1.22 14.11
N SER A 86 -11.51 0.22 13.80
CA SER A 86 -10.73 -0.52 14.80
C SER A 86 -9.39 0.11 15.16
N ILE A 87 -8.92 1.07 14.39
CA ILE A 87 -7.76 1.92 14.70
C ILE A 87 -8.04 3.35 14.23
N PRO A 88 -7.38 4.36 14.81
CA PRO A 88 -7.49 5.73 14.35
C PRO A 88 -7.16 5.83 12.86
N PHE A 89 -8.05 6.43 12.10
CA PHE A 89 -7.93 6.66 10.68
C PHE A 89 -7.90 8.16 10.40
N LYS A 90 -6.99 8.60 9.54
CA LYS A 90 -6.96 9.98 9.06
C LYS A 90 -6.79 10.01 7.55
N LEU A 91 -7.69 10.74 6.90
CA LEU A 91 -7.61 11.05 5.49
C LEU A 91 -7.00 12.44 5.30
N VAL A 92 -6.03 12.53 4.42
CA VAL A 92 -5.45 13.80 3.97
C VAL A 92 -5.70 13.93 2.48
N ASP A 93 -6.56 14.83 2.10
CA ASP A 93 -6.88 15.10 0.70
C ASP A 93 -5.85 16.04 0.08
N ASP A 94 -5.31 15.64 -1.06
CA ASP A 94 -4.45 16.49 -1.90
C ASP A 94 -5.32 17.38 -2.82
N SER A 95 -6.22 18.16 -2.22
CA SER A 95 -7.13 19.03 -2.94
C SER A 95 -6.41 20.20 -3.62
N CYS A 96 -5.20 20.56 -3.16
CA CYS A 96 -4.43 21.69 -3.66
C CYS A 96 -3.92 21.49 -5.09
N PHE A 97 -3.83 20.25 -5.58
CA PHE A 97 -3.26 19.93 -6.89
C PHE A 97 -4.27 19.39 -7.90
N ASN A 98 -5.57 19.52 -7.66
CA ASN A 98 -6.59 18.86 -8.50
C ASN A 98 -6.37 17.35 -8.68
N LYS A 99 -5.66 16.71 -7.75
CA LYS A 99 -5.35 15.29 -7.78
C LYS A 99 -6.38 14.51 -7.00
N THR A 100 -6.70 13.38 -7.53
CA THR A 100 -7.63 12.42 -6.94
C THR A 100 -6.91 11.40 -6.06
N ILE A 101 -5.71 11.72 -5.60
CA ILE A 101 -4.92 10.89 -4.72
C ILE A 101 -5.07 11.44 -3.32
N SER A 102 -5.47 10.57 -2.41
CA SER A 102 -5.59 10.88 -0.99
C SER A 102 -4.61 10.01 -0.20
N TYR A 103 -4.19 10.50 0.94
CA TYR A 103 -3.30 9.79 1.85
C TYR A 103 -4.11 9.24 3.01
N LEU A 104 -4.08 7.92 3.18
CA LEU A 104 -4.72 7.25 4.30
C LEU A 104 -3.66 6.86 5.32
N THR A 105 -3.85 7.26 6.55
CA THR A 105 -2.93 6.96 7.65
C THR A 105 -3.67 6.24 8.76
N PHE A 106 -3.02 5.22 9.33
CA PHE A 106 -3.55 4.39 10.41
C PHE A 106 -2.71 4.47 11.68
N ASN A 107 -1.75 5.39 11.73
CA ASN A 107 -0.77 5.49 12.82
C ASN A 107 -0.86 6.86 13.47
N GLU A 108 -1.02 6.89 14.80
CA GLU A 108 -1.16 8.14 15.58
C GLU A 108 0.04 9.08 15.45
N SER A 109 1.25 8.53 15.27
CA SER A 109 2.45 9.36 15.07
C SER A 109 2.36 10.19 13.79
N ILE A 110 1.81 9.60 12.70
CA ILE A 110 1.56 10.35 11.47
C ILE A 110 0.44 11.36 11.68
N HIS A 111 -0.62 11.01 12.42
CA HIS A 111 -1.71 11.94 12.72
C HIS A 111 -1.18 13.17 13.47
N LYS A 112 -0.35 12.95 14.48
CA LYS A 112 0.31 14.03 15.23
C LYS A 112 1.20 14.87 14.31
N TYR A 113 2.01 14.24 13.47
CA TYR A 113 2.84 14.94 12.48
C TYR A 113 2.01 15.84 11.55
N ILE A 114 0.88 15.33 11.02
CA ILE A 114 -0.02 16.11 10.16
C ILE A 114 -0.63 17.29 10.91
N ASP A 115 -0.98 17.13 12.19
CA ASP A 115 -1.57 18.18 13.00
C ASP A 115 -0.56 19.27 13.38
N GLU A 116 0.70 18.90 13.60
CA GLU A 116 1.79 19.82 13.95
C GLU A 116 2.40 20.53 12.72
N HIS A 117 2.27 19.93 11.53
CA HIS A 117 2.89 20.43 10.31
C HIS A 117 1.83 20.64 9.22
N TYR A 118 2.00 21.73 8.51
CA TYR A 118 1.16 21.98 7.32
C TYR A 118 1.74 21.18 6.14
N VAL A 119 1.19 20.01 5.87
CA VAL A 119 1.71 19.10 4.83
C VAL A 119 0.94 19.22 3.52
N VAL A 120 1.66 19.40 2.43
CA VAL A 120 1.13 19.30 1.06
C VAL A 120 1.26 17.87 0.55
N SER A 121 2.31 17.17 0.98
CA SER A 121 2.52 15.76 0.73
C SER A 121 3.17 15.12 1.95
N ILE A 122 2.87 13.86 2.21
CA ILE A 122 3.52 13.12 3.29
C ILE A 122 4.79 12.51 2.73
N PRO A 123 5.99 12.89 3.22
CA PRO A 123 7.24 12.35 2.75
C PRO A 123 7.36 10.87 3.13
N THR A 124 7.82 10.05 2.21
CA THR A 124 8.11 8.64 2.45
C THR A 124 9.56 8.33 2.08
N SER A 125 10.23 7.49 2.87
CA SER A 125 11.61 7.06 2.60
C SER A 125 11.68 5.90 1.60
N LYS A 126 10.71 4.99 1.70
CA LYS A 126 10.54 3.86 0.79
C LYS A 126 9.10 3.81 0.28
N ARG A 127 8.90 3.28 -0.91
CA ARG A 127 7.56 3.13 -1.50
C ARG A 127 7.40 1.77 -2.17
N LEU A 128 6.38 1.03 -1.75
CA LEU A 128 5.93 -0.18 -2.42
C LEU A 128 4.74 0.16 -3.33
N VAL A 129 4.84 -0.21 -4.60
CA VAL A 129 3.82 0.09 -5.61
C VAL A 129 3.34 -1.19 -6.27
N PHE A 130 2.03 -1.39 -6.27
CA PHE A 130 1.39 -2.44 -7.05
C PHE A 130 0.94 -1.89 -8.40
N CYS A 131 1.33 -2.52 -9.48
CA CYS A 131 0.99 -2.10 -10.84
C CYS A 131 0.53 -3.28 -11.72
N LYS A 132 0.23 -3.03 -12.98
CA LYS A 132 -0.38 -4.03 -13.85
C LYS A 132 0.58 -4.69 -14.83
N SER A 133 1.74 -4.08 -15.06
CA SER A 133 2.65 -4.57 -16.10
C SER A 133 4.08 -4.09 -15.88
N LYS A 134 5.01 -4.76 -16.57
CA LYS A 134 6.41 -4.34 -16.59
C LYS A 134 6.59 -2.92 -17.14
N VAL A 135 5.85 -2.54 -18.18
CA VAL A 135 5.94 -1.18 -18.75
C VAL A 135 5.56 -0.13 -17.76
N GLU A 136 4.48 -0.37 -17.00
CA GLU A 136 4.06 0.53 -15.92
C GLU A 136 5.08 0.55 -14.78
N ALA A 137 5.65 -0.61 -14.41
CA ALA A 137 6.70 -0.68 -13.41
C ALA A 137 7.94 0.12 -13.80
N ASP A 138 8.41 0.01 -15.04
CA ASP A 138 9.55 0.76 -15.56
C ASP A 138 9.29 2.28 -15.51
N HIS A 139 8.09 2.73 -15.86
CA HIS A 139 7.71 4.15 -15.76
C HIS A 139 7.68 4.65 -14.32
N ILE A 140 7.17 3.86 -13.39
CA ILE A 140 7.13 4.22 -11.96
C ILE A 140 8.55 4.32 -11.40
N LEU A 141 9.40 3.32 -11.67
CA LEU A 141 10.80 3.34 -11.24
C LEU A 141 11.53 4.55 -11.79
N MET A 142 11.41 4.83 -13.08
CA MET A 142 12.06 6.00 -13.70
C MET A 142 11.61 7.33 -13.07
N ARG A 143 10.34 7.43 -12.68
CA ARG A 143 9.78 8.67 -12.09
C ARG A 143 10.15 8.84 -10.62
N ASP A 144 10.06 7.77 -9.83
CA ASP A 144 10.04 7.84 -8.37
C ASP A 144 11.40 7.49 -7.72
N SER A 145 12.26 6.65 -8.36
CA SER A 145 13.50 6.15 -7.74
C SER A 145 14.60 7.21 -7.54
N ASN A 146 14.50 8.36 -8.18
CA ASN A 146 15.51 9.41 -8.05
C ASN A 146 15.63 10.01 -6.63
N ASN A 147 14.62 9.86 -5.77
CA ASN A 147 14.56 10.50 -4.47
C ASN A 147 14.23 9.56 -3.31
N ILE A 148 13.67 8.38 -3.60
CA ILE A 148 13.25 7.40 -2.60
C ILE A 148 13.54 6.00 -3.12
N GLU A 149 13.65 5.05 -2.22
CA GLU A 149 13.74 3.64 -2.60
C GLU A 149 12.36 3.11 -3.01
N VAL A 150 12.26 2.55 -4.21
CA VAL A 150 10.99 2.08 -4.78
C VAL A 150 11.08 0.61 -5.16
N GLU A 151 10.07 -0.14 -4.74
CA GLU A 151 9.82 -1.50 -5.20
C GLU A 151 8.46 -1.54 -5.89
N VAL A 152 8.42 -2.11 -7.09
CA VAL A 152 7.19 -2.22 -7.89
C VAL A 152 6.86 -3.69 -8.12
N ILE A 153 5.65 -4.08 -7.78
CA ILE A 153 5.19 -5.46 -7.91
C ILE A 153 4.00 -5.53 -8.87
N TYR A 154 4.02 -6.51 -9.77
CA TYR A 154 2.88 -6.83 -10.62
C TYR A 154 2.68 -8.33 -10.75
N SER A 155 1.47 -8.72 -11.10
CA SER A 155 1.05 -10.11 -11.29
C SER A 155 0.22 -10.28 -12.55
N CYS A 156 -0.14 -11.51 -12.82
CA CYS A 156 -1.09 -11.87 -13.89
C CYS A 156 -2.12 -12.85 -13.30
N LEU A 157 -3.39 -12.56 -13.50
CA LEU A 157 -4.50 -13.41 -13.11
C LEU A 157 -5.33 -13.75 -14.34
N ASN A 158 -5.50 -15.03 -14.66
CA ASN A 158 -6.22 -15.49 -15.86
C ASN A 158 -5.67 -14.87 -17.18
N GLY A 159 -4.35 -14.73 -17.29
CA GLY A 159 -3.72 -14.11 -18.45
C GLY A 159 -3.95 -12.60 -18.56
N LYS A 160 -4.57 -11.95 -17.56
CA LYS A 160 -4.81 -10.51 -17.52
C LYS A 160 -3.88 -9.84 -16.51
N PRO A 161 -3.39 -8.64 -16.82
CA PRO A 161 -2.62 -7.83 -15.88
C PRO A 161 -3.39 -7.59 -14.58
N PHE A 162 -2.72 -7.75 -13.44
CA PHE A 162 -3.31 -7.64 -12.12
C PHE A 162 -2.40 -6.82 -11.19
N ASP A 163 -2.99 -5.86 -10.50
CA ASP A 163 -2.28 -4.89 -9.67
C ASP A 163 -2.25 -5.27 -8.17
N GLU A 164 -2.13 -6.56 -7.89
CA GLU A 164 -1.95 -7.11 -6.53
C GLU A 164 -0.99 -8.29 -6.61
N ILE A 165 -0.51 -8.79 -5.48
CA ILE A 165 0.29 -10.02 -5.46
C ILE A 165 -0.61 -11.23 -5.62
N ILE A 166 -0.40 -11.97 -6.68
CA ILE A 166 -0.92 -13.33 -6.83
C ILE A 166 0.22 -14.28 -6.46
N PRO A 167 0.13 -15.03 -5.36
CA PRO A 167 1.24 -15.85 -4.84
C PRO A 167 1.77 -16.87 -5.83
N GLU A 168 0.92 -17.34 -6.74
CA GLU A 168 1.26 -18.34 -7.76
C GLU A 168 2.29 -17.80 -8.76
N HIS A 169 2.21 -16.51 -9.06
CA HIS A 169 3.22 -15.83 -9.88
C HIS A 169 3.13 -14.32 -9.74
N TYR A 170 4.21 -13.69 -9.30
CA TYR A 170 4.37 -12.25 -9.33
C TYR A 170 5.82 -11.84 -9.63
N VAL A 171 6.00 -10.61 -10.04
CA VAL A 171 7.28 -10.04 -10.44
C VAL A 171 7.55 -8.80 -9.61
N ILE A 172 8.74 -8.74 -9.03
CA ILE A 172 9.26 -7.60 -8.29
C ILE A 172 10.26 -6.87 -9.18
N CYS A 173 10.04 -5.59 -9.40
CA CYS A 173 10.94 -4.70 -10.10
C CYS A 173 11.56 -3.71 -9.13
N ARG A 174 12.87 -3.56 -9.21
CA ARG A 174 13.67 -2.58 -8.47
C ARG A 174 14.59 -1.87 -9.46
N GLU A 175 15.19 -0.77 -9.06
CA GLU A 175 16.19 -0.06 -9.87
C GLU A 175 17.31 -1.00 -10.36
N ASN A 176 17.76 -1.91 -9.51
CA ASN A 176 18.88 -2.82 -9.77
C ASN A 176 18.48 -4.15 -10.42
N GLY A 177 17.24 -4.31 -10.85
CA GLY A 177 16.83 -5.53 -11.54
C GLY A 177 15.40 -6.00 -11.24
N THR A 178 15.08 -7.14 -11.83
CA THR A 178 13.74 -7.75 -11.75
C THR A 178 13.86 -9.18 -11.24
N VAL A 179 13.00 -9.54 -10.28
CA VAL A 179 12.93 -10.89 -9.71
C VAL A 179 11.52 -11.44 -9.92
N SER A 180 11.41 -12.59 -10.54
CA SER A 180 10.14 -13.34 -10.64
C SER A 180 10.05 -14.34 -9.49
N LYS A 181 8.90 -14.38 -8.83
CA LYS A 181 8.58 -15.35 -7.78
C LYS A 181 7.37 -16.17 -8.19
N SER A 182 7.36 -17.43 -7.88
CA SER A 182 6.26 -18.34 -8.17
C SER A 182 6.12 -19.39 -7.07
N PHE A 183 4.91 -19.56 -6.59
CA PHE A 183 4.53 -20.52 -5.57
C PHE A 183 3.31 -21.34 -6.07
N PRO A 184 3.48 -22.18 -7.10
CA PRO A 184 2.37 -22.83 -7.80
C PRO A 184 1.68 -23.84 -6.91
N LYS A 185 0.48 -23.54 -6.44
CA LYS A 185 -0.35 -24.47 -5.67
C LYS A 185 -1.85 -24.33 -5.91
N TYR A 186 -2.30 -23.26 -6.57
CA TYR A 186 -3.70 -22.89 -6.68
C TYR A 186 -4.08 -22.55 -8.11
N THR A 187 -5.37 -22.46 -8.41
CA THR A 187 -5.89 -22.12 -9.72
C THR A 187 -6.48 -20.71 -9.75
N ASP A 188 -6.52 -20.09 -10.91
CA ASP A 188 -7.12 -18.76 -11.10
C ASP A 188 -8.60 -18.69 -10.67
N LYS A 189 -9.32 -19.83 -10.68
CA LYS A 189 -10.71 -19.91 -10.22
C LYS A 189 -10.88 -19.61 -8.72
N ASP A 190 -9.82 -19.85 -7.93
CA ASP A 190 -9.84 -19.58 -6.50
C ASP A 190 -9.97 -18.08 -6.18
N TYR A 191 -9.75 -17.20 -7.16
CA TYR A 191 -9.82 -15.73 -7.03
C TYR A 191 -11.09 -15.13 -7.62
N GLU A 192 -12.04 -15.94 -8.11
CA GLU A 192 -13.31 -15.44 -8.65
C GLU A 192 -14.22 -14.99 -7.51
N ILE A 193 -14.62 -13.71 -7.55
CA ILE A 193 -15.63 -13.16 -6.65
C ILE A 193 -16.59 -12.26 -7.41
N THR A 194 -17.81 -12.14 -6.91
CA THR A 194 -18.78 -11.20 -7.45
C THR A 194 -18.64 -9.82 -6.83
N SER A 195 -19.15 -8.80 -7.50
CA SER A 195 -19.09 -7.42 -6.97
C SER A 195 -19.85 -7.26 -5.64
N SER A 196 -20.89 -8.07 -5.40
CA SER A 196 -21.63 -8.08 -4.14
C SER A 196 -20.81 -8.58 -2.97
N ASP A 197 -19.87 -9.47 -3.21
CA ASP A 197 -19.10 -10.14 -2.16
C ASP A 197 -17.87 -9.32 -1.69
N VAL A 198 -17.52 -8.27 -2.44
CA VAL A 198 -16.30 -7.46 -2.16
C VAL A 198 -16.36 -6.82 -0.77
N THR A 199 -17.51 -6.28 -0.37
CA THR A 199 -17.66 -5.61 0.93
C THR A 199 -17.50 -6.58 2.08
N ASP A 200 -18.17 -7.73 2.02
CA ASP A 200 -18.09 -8.75 3.06
C ASP A 200 -16.69 -9.34 3.13
N LEU A 201 -16.04 -9.57 1.99
CA LEU A 201 -14.67 -10.06 1.94
C LEU A 201 -13.68 -9.04 2.53
N ASN A 202 -13.84 -7.76 2.23
CA ASN A 202 -13.03 -6.70 2.84
C ASN A 202 -13.16 -6.70 4.37
N GLN A 203 -14.38 -6.82 4.91
CA GLN A 203 -14.61 -6.86 6.35
C GLN A 203 -14.05 -8.14 6.99
N ARG A 204 -14.18 -9.28 6.32
CA ARG A 204 -13.57 -10.53 6.80
C ARG A 204 -12.05 -10.43 6.86
N LEU A 205 -11.40 -9.98 5.80
CA LEU A 205 -9.95 -9.82 5.72
C LEU A 205 -9.43 -8.72 6.68
N LEU A 206 -10.25 -7.73 7.01
CA LEU A 206 -9.90 -6.69 8.00
C LEU A 206 -9.87 -7.26 9.42
N ASN A 207 -10.83 -8.12 9.76
CA ASN A 207 -11.04 -8.61 11.13
C ASN A 207 -10.38 -9.98 11.38
N SER A 208 -10.12 -10.74 10.33
CA SER A 208 -9.48 -12.05 10.42
C SER A 208 -7.96 -11.93 10.29
N LYS A 209 -7.27 -12.74 11.08
CA LYS A 209 -5.85 -13.02 10.90
C LYS A 209 -5.62 -14.37 10.23
N ASP A 210 -6.67 -15.04 9.79
CA ASP A 210 -6.60 -16.24 8.99
C ASP A 210 -6.41 -15.87 7.51
N PHE A 211 -5.22 -16.13 7.02
CA PHE A 211 -4.81 -15.88 5.64
C PHE A 211 -4.87 -17.14 4.77
N SER A 212 -5.68 -18.13 5.12
CA SER A 212 -5.73 -19.44 4.41
C SER A 212 -6.50 -19.39 3.09
N GLU A 213 -7.53 -18.55 3.01
CA GLU A 213 -8.31 -18.40 1.78
C GLU A 213 -7.52 -17.64 0.69
N PRO A 214 -7.89 -17.77 -0.60
CA PRO A 214 -7.13 -17.19 -1.74
C PRO A 214 -6.76 -15.73 -1.56
N TRP A 215 -7.73 -14.88 -1.25
CA TRP A 215 -7.48 -13.45 -1.04
C TRP A 215 -6.74 -13.15 0.27
N GLY A 216 -6.89 -14.00 1.28
CA GLY A 216 -6.07 -13.99 2.49
C GLY A 216 -4.61 -14.26 2.16
N ARG A 217 -4.33 -15.22 1.26
CA ARG A 217 -2.96 -15.47 0.79
C ARG A 217 -2.38 -14.27 0.04
N CYS A 218 -3.15 -13.64 -0.87
CA CYS A 218 -2.72 -12.40 -1.52
C CYS A 218 -2.33 -11.34 -0.49
N LEU A 219 -3.15 -11.16 0.52
CA LEU A 219 -2.89 -10.23 1.61
C LEU A 219 -1.63 -10.62 2.40
N LYS A 220 -1.49 -11.90 2.77
CA LYS A 220 -0.32 -12.41 3.50
C LYS A 220 0.99 -12.14 2.74
N TYR A 221 1.02 -12.43 1.45
CA TYR A 221 2.20 -12.19 0.63
C TYR A 221 2.46 -10.69 0.42
N SER A 222 1.42 -9.88 0.27
CA SER A 222 1.57 -8.42 0.20
C SER A 222 2.15 -7.83 1.49
N ILE A 223 1.74 -8.34 2.65
CA ILE A 223 2.31 -7.97 3.95
C ILE A 223 3.77 -8.45 4.06
N ALA A 224 4.06 -9.71 3.66
CA ALA A 224 5.40 -10.27 3.76
C ALA A 224 6.42 -9.51 2.88
N GLU A 225 6.08 -9.21 1.63
CA GLU A 225 6.95 -8.40 0.76
C GLU A 225 7.12 -6.98 1.29
N ALA A 226 6.07 -6.38 1.84
CA ALA A 226 6.17 -5.06 2.45
C ALA A 226 7.09 -5.05 3.69
N ILE A 227 6.98 -6.05 4.58
CA ILE A 227 7.91 -6.19 5.73
C ILE A 227 9.34 -6.41 5.23
N SER A 228 9.52 -7.31 4.27
CA SER A 228 10.84 -7.60 3.67
C SER A 228 11.49 -6.33 3.15
N PHE A 229 10.75 -5.53 2.38
CA PHE A 229 11.24 -4.31 1.76
C PHE A 229 11.43 -3.16 2.75
N PHE A 230 10.45 -2.90 3.61
CA PHE A 230 10.50 -1.74 4.52
C PHE A 230 11.46 -1.93 5.69
N CYS A 231 11.63 -3.17 6.14
CA CYS A 231 12.46 -3.52 7.30
C CYS A 231 13.79 -4.17 6.91
N ASP A 232 14.11 -4.25 5.62
CA ASP A 232 15.33 -4.90 5.10
C ASP A 232 15.51 -6.34 5.65
N LYS A 233 14.39 -7.11 5.71
CA LYS A 233 14.36 -8.48 6.22
C LYS A 233 14.29 -9.49 5.08
N LYS A 234 14.71 -10.73 5.37
CA LYS A 234 14.44 -11.84 4.47
C LYS A 234 12.94 -12.14 4.47
N ILE A 235 12.45 -12.66 3.36
CA ILE A 235 11.02 -12.98 3.21
C ILE A 235 10.55 -14.05 4.21
N GLU A 236 11.41 -14.97 4.56
CA GLU A 236 11.16 -16.01 5.56
C GLU A 236 10.92 -15.40 6.95
N ASP A 237 11.78 -14.45 7.36
CA ASP A 237 11.62 -13.70 8.62
C ASP A 237 10.30 -12.90 8.64
N ALA A 238 9.90 -12.37 7.49
CA ALA A 238 8.63 -11.66 7.36
C ALA A 238 7.43 -12.60 7.55
N PHE A 239 7.49 -13.82 7.03
CA PHE A 239 6.45 -14.83 7.28
C PHE A 239 6.38 -15.27 8.75
N ASP A 240 7.50 -15.37 9.45
CA ASP A 240 7.53 -15.66 10.88
C ASP A 240 6.87 -14.54 11.72
N ILE A 241 7.11 -13.29 11.36
CA ILE A 241 6.44 -12.14 11.98
C ILE A 241 4.92 -12.22 11.77
N ILE A 242 4.47 -12.51 10.55
CA ILE A 242 3.05 -12.64 10.25
C ILE A 242 2.43 -13.81 11.01
N HIS A 243 3.14 -14.91 11.14
CA HIS A 243 2.67 -16.08 11.89
C HIS A 243 2.45 -15.72 13.36
N LYS A 244 3.40 -15.09 14.02
CA LYS A 244 3.27 -14.60 15.39
C LYS A 244 2.08 -13.63 15.53
N TYR A 245 1.94 -12.68 14.60
CA TYR A 245 0.81 -11.75 14.58
C TYR A 245 -0.53 -12.46 14.48
N SER A 246 -0.59 -13.59 13.74
CA SER A 246 -1.82 -14.39 13.58
C SER A 246 -2.18 -15.16 14.84
N GLU A 247 -1.20 -15.54 15.66
CA GLU A 247 -1.41 -16.32 16.90
C GLU A 247 -1.82 -15.45 18.10
N HIS A 248 -1.48 -14.15 18.08
CA HIS A 248 -1.84 -13.22 19.15
C HIS A 248 -3.28 -12.70 18.97
N THR A 249 -4.24 -13.54 19.33
CA THR A 249 -5.69 -13.22 19.32
C THR A 249 -6.22 -13.05 20.72
#